data_8cf892618342be501e0ac253077a3a95
#
_entry.id   8cf892618342be501e0ac253077a3a95
#
_cell.length_a   1.000
_cell.length_b   1.000
_cell.length_c   1.000
_cell.angle_alpha   90.00
_cell.angle_beta   90.00
_cell.angle_gamma   90.00
#
_symmetry.space_group_name_H-M   'P 1'
#
loop_
_entity.id
_entity.type
_entity.pdbx_description
1 polymer ?
#
loop_
_entity_poly.entity_id
_entity_poly.type
_entity_poly.pdbx_seq_one_letter_code
_entity_poly.pdbx_strand_id
1 'polypeptide(L)'
;MAVLRTQLISSFMLICLTVPISGFAEVSYSIVLAGGRVIDPESGLDAIRHVGLQDGRIARISELPLEGDEVIDVSSLVVSPGFIDIHSHTPTPLGQDYQVRDGVTTALELEAGAFPVDRFGQYLQQ
;
A
#
# COMPACT_ATOMS: atom_id res chain seq x y z
N MET A 1 -78.83 -26.51 24.99
CA MET A 1 -77.47 -26.47 25.60
C MET A 1 -76.48 -26.15 24.53
N ALA A 2 -76.05 -24.89 24.44
CA ALA A 2 -75.08 -24.43 23.43
C ALA A 2 -73.70 -24.32 24.09
N VAL A 3 -72.71 -25.04 23.53
CA VAL A 3 -71.33 -25.06 24.02
C VAL A 3 -70.57 -23.99 23.22
N LEU A 4 -70.21 -22.90 23.90
CA LEU A 4 -69.40 -21.82 23.37
C LEU A 4 -67.93 -22.28 23.32
N ARG A 5 -67.33 -22.46 22.14
CA ARG A 5 -65.90 -22.72 21.98
C ARG A 5 -65.18 -21.39 21.82
N THR A 6 -64.43 -21.03 22.85
CA THR A 6 -63.51 -19.88 22.85
C THR A 6 -62.25 -20.25 22.07
N GLN A 7 -62.02 -19.60 20.96
CA GLN A 7 -60.73 -19.70 20.20
C GLN A 7 -59.74 -18.68 20.77
N LEU A 8 -58.68 -19.18 21.36
CA LEU A 8 -57.50 -18.39 21.77
C LEU A 8 -56.64 -18.16 20.50
N ILE A 9 -56.66 -16.92 19.99
CA ILE A 9 -55.74 -16.50 18.94
C ILE A 9 -54.44 -16.09 19.65
N SER A 10 -53.43 -16.96 19.56
CA SER A 10 -52.06 -16.67 20.03
C SER A 10 -51.38 -15.74 19.01
N SER A 11 -51.24 -14.47 19.36
CA SER A 11 -50.54 -13.46 18.55
C SER A 11 -49.06 -13.63 18.75
N PHE A 12 -48.40 -14.33 17.80
CA PHE A 12 -46.92 -14.39 17.79
C PHE A 12 -46.39 -13.07 17.23
N MET A 13 -45.94 -12.21 18.14
CA MET A 13 -45.28 -10.95 17.81
C MET A 13 -43.84 -11.27 17.40
N LEU A 14 -43.58 -11.28 16.08
CA LEU A 14 -42.25 -11.45 15.49
C LEU A 14 -41.45 -10.17 15.73
N ILE A 15 -40.62 -10.17 16.77
CA ILE A 15 -39.65 -9.09 17.03
C ILE A 15 -38.53 -9.25 16.02
N CYS A 16 -38.57 -8.46 14.96
CA CYS A 16 -37.48 -8.33 14.00
C CYS A 16 -36.33 -7.58 14.67
N LEU A 17 -35.32 -8.30 15.18
CA LEU A 17 -34.11 -7.71 15.73
C LEU A 17 -33.30 -7.14 14.55
N THR A 18 -33.42 -5.84 14.30
CA THR A 18 -32.53 -5.14 13.36
C THR A 18 -31.17 -4.98 14.03
N VAL A 19 -30.25 -5.90 13.76
CA VAL A 19 -28.85 -5.74 14.12
C VAL A 19 -28.29 -4.64 13.21
N PRO A 20 -27.78 -3.51 13.75
CA PRO A 20 -27.10 -2.54 12.92
C PRO A 20 -25.86 -3.23 12.35
N ILE A 21 -25.80 -3.37 11.01
CA ILE A 21 -24.57 -3.72 10.32
C ILE A 21 -23.68 -2.50 10.53
N SER A 22 -22.77 -2.59 11.51
CA SER A 22 -21.69 -1.61 11.66
C SER A 22 -20.93 -1.63 10.35
N GLY A 23 -21.08 -0.58 9.53
CA GLY A 23 -20.32 -0.44 8.30
C GLY A 23 -18.84 -0.51 8.67
N PHE A 24 -18.13 -1.50 8.14
CA PHE A 24 -16.69 -1.47 8.17
C PHE A 24 -16.28 -0.20 7.44
N ALA A 25 -15.58 0.70 8.13
CA ALA A 25 -14.97 1.83 7.46
C ALA A 25 -14.06 1.24 6.39
N GLU A 26 -14.36 1.55 5.13
CA GLU A 26 -13.53 1.15 4.00
C GLU A 26 -12.18 1.84 4.20
N VAL A 27 -11.11 1.05 4.28
CA VAL A 27 -9.77 1.59 4.48
C VAL A 27 -9.33 2.15 3.14
N SER A 28 -9.29 3.48 3.03
CA SER A 28 -8.77 4.19 1.86
C SER A 28 -7.29 4.49 2.07
N TYR A 29 -6.50 4.34 1.00
CA TYR A 29 -5.07 4.63 0.98
C TYR A 29 -4.81 5.95 0.26
N SER A 30 -3.72 6.66 0.60
CA SER A 30 -3.35 7.89 -0.11
C SER A 30 -3.06 7.62 -1.59
N ILE A 31 -2.38 6.49 -1.88
CA ILE A 31 -2.07 6.06 -3.24
C ILE A 31 -2.26 4.55 -3.32
N VAL A 32 -2.84 4.08 -4.43
CA VAL A 32 -2.91 2.67 -4.79
C VAL A 32 -2.19 2.44 -6.11
N LEU A 33 -1.23 1.51 -6.13
CA LEU A 33 -0.66 0.97 -7.36
C LEU A 33 -1.48 -0.25 -7.75
N ALA A 34 -2.22 -0.17 -8.86
CA ALA A 34 -3.22 -1.15 -9.21
C ALA A 34 -2.70 -2.16 -10.25
N GLY A 35 -2.73 -3.45 -9.89
CA GLY A 35 -2.60 -4.58 -10.83
C GLY A 35 -1.18 -4.82 -11.38
N GLY A 36 -0.13 -4.31 -10.75
CA GLY A 36 1.25 -4.56 -11.16
C GLY A 36 1.78 -5.93 -10.77
N ARG A 37 2.83 -6.39 -11.47
CA ARG A 37 3.59 -7.55 -11.02
C ARG A 37 4.48 -7.13 -9.86
N VAL A 38 4.07 -7.48 -8.66
CA VAL A 38 4.84 -7.19 -7.44
C VAL A 38 5.90 -8.27 -7.26
N ILE A 39 7.16 -7.84 -7.17
CA ILE A 39 8.31 -8.69 -6.87
C ILE A 39 8.89 -8.23 -5.53
N ASP A 40 8.83 -9.09 -4.53
CA ASP A 40 9.43 -8.85 -3.22
C ASP A 40 10.43 -9.96 -2.90
N PRO A 41 11.74 -9.69 -3.00
CA PRO A 41 12.77 -10.68 -2.74
C PRO A 41 12.82 -11.17 -1.30
N GLU A 42 12.36 -10.36 -0.33
CA GLU A 42 12.37 -10.73 1.08
C GLU A 42 11.35 -11.82 1.39
N SER A 43 10.12 -11.67 0.90
CA SER A 43 9.06 -12.66 1.11
C SER A 43 9.02 -13.75 0.04
N GLY A 44 9.73 -13.56 -1.09
CA GLY A 44 9.66 -14.42 -2.27
C GLY A 44 8.38 -14.21 -3.09
N LEU A 45 7.64 -13.13 -2.87
CA LEU A 45 6.44 -12.80 -3.64
C LEU A 45 6.82 -12.44 -5.08
N ASP A 46 6.18 -13.07 -6.04
CA ASP A 46 6.20 -12.71 -7.46
C ASP A 46 4.81 -12.97 -8.04
N ALA A 47 3.95 -11.96 -8.01
CA ALA A 47 2.56 -12.10 -8.45
C ALA A 47 1.92 -10.75 -8.77
N ILE A 48 0.81 -10.79 -9.52
CA ILE A 48 -0.02 -9.61 -9.75
C ILE A 48 -0.71 -9.23 -8.43
N ARG A 49 -0.53 -7.98 -7.99
CA ARG A 49 -1.07 -7.45 -6.73
C ARG A 49 -1.45 -5.98 -6.88
N HIS A 50 -2.21 -5.53 -5.90
CA HIS A 50 -2.48 -4.12 -5.64
C HIS A 50 -1.68 -3.69 -4.40
N VAL A 51 -1.06 -2.52 -4.43
CA VAL A 51 -0.23 -2.00 -3.33
C VAL A 51 -0.84 -0.70 -2.84
N GLY A 52 -1.28 -0.69 -1.59
CA GLY A 52 -1.79 0.50 -0.91
C GLY A 52 -0.67 1.19 -0.13
N LEU A 53 -0.49 2.48 -0.40
CA LEU A 53 0.49 3.35 0.24
C LEU A 53 -0.22 4.33 1.17
N GLN A 54 0.28 4.44 2.41
CA GLN A 54 -0.22 5.37 3.40
C GLN A 54 0.93 5.91 4.23
N ASP A 55 0.98 7.22 4.45
CA ASP A 55 1.99 7.88 5.27
C ASP A 55 3.44 7.54 4.87
N GLY A 56 3.68 7.46 3.54
CA GLY A 56 5.00 7.13 2.98
C GLY A 56 5.44 5.68 3.18
N ARG A 57 4.50 4.77 3.49
CA ARG A 57 4.78 3.35 3.72
C ARG A 57 3.89 2.47 2.86
N ILE A 58 4.37 1.26 2.57
CA ILE A 58 3.53 0.19 2.04
C ILE A 58 2.65 -0.30 3.19
N ALA A 59 1.38 0.09 3.17
CA ALA A 59 0.42 -0.27 4.21
C ALA A 59 -0.25 -1.62 3.92
N ARG A 60 -0.40 -1.97 2.63
CA ARG A 60 -1.04 -3.23 2.22
C ARG A 60 -0.58 -3.69 0.85
N ILE A 61 -0.40 -5.02 0.71
CA ILE A 61 -0.31 -5.72 -0.58
C ILE A 61 -1.50 -6.67 -0.63
N SER A 62 -2.30 -6.64 -1.72
CA SER A 62 -3.59 -7.33 -1.81
C SER A 62 -3.77 -8.02 -3.16
N GLU A 63 -4.46 -9.15 -3.15
CA GLU A 63 -4.99 -9.81 -4.36
C GLU A 63 -6.24 -9.11 -4.88
N LEU A 64 -7.01 -8.53 -3.96
CA LEU A 64 -8.24 -7.82 -4.28
C LEU A 64 -7.94 -6.34 -4.51
N PRO A 65 -8.73 -5.66 -5.36
CA PRO A 65 -8.61 -4.22 -5.54
C PRO A 65 -8.65 -3.46 -4.21
N LEU A 66 -7.94 -2.35 -4.16
CA LEU A 66 -7.88 -1.45 -3.02
C LEU A 66 -8.47 -0.09 -3.42
N GLU A 67 -9.08 0.59 -2.47
CA GLU A 67 -9.57 1.96 -2.63
C GLU A 67 -8.50 2.96 -2.19
N GLY A 68 -8.37 4.09 -2.88
CA GLY A 68 -7.40 5.13 -2.57
C GLY A 68 -7.79 6.48 -3.15
N ASP A 69 -7.20 7.53 -2.58
CA ASP A 69 -7.42 8.91 -3.05
C ASP A 69 -6.86 9.09 -4.47
N GLU A 70 -5.75 8.41 -4.76
CA GLU A 70 -5.15 8.32 -6.09
C GLU A 70 -4.93 6.85 -6.44
N VAL A 71 -5.42 6.43 -7.62
CA VAL A 71 -5.21 5.06 -8.13
C VAL A 71 -4.42 5.14 -9.42
N ILE A 72 -3.22 4.53 -9.40
CA ILE A 72 -2.30 4.49 -10.54
C ILE A 72 -2.35 3.08 -11.14
N ASP A 73 -2.77 2.97 -12.40
CA ASP A 73 -2.74 1.70 -13.11
C ASP A 73 -1.29 1.36 -13.49
N VAL A 74 -0.80 0.27 -12.92
CA VAL A 74 0.54 -0.29 -13.17
C VAL A 74 0.47 -1.72 -13.71
N SER A 75 -0.64 -2.11 -14.34
CA SER A 75 -0.93 -3.46 -14.81
C SER A 75 0.08 -4.02 -15.82
N SER A 76 0.81 -3.15 -16.52
CA SER A 76 1.88 -3.54 -17.46
C SER A 76 3.30 -3.38 -16.88
N LEU A 77 3.41 -3.03 -15.60
CA LEU A 77 4.67 -2.69 -14.96
C LEU A 77 5.02 -3.68 -13.85
N VAL A 78 6.31 -3.66 -13.50
CA VAL A 78 6.83 -4.33 -12.30
C VAL A 78 6.89 -3.33 -11.16
N VAL A 79 6.39 -3.74 -9.99
CA VAL A 79 6.52 -3.02 -8.74
C VAL A 79 7.48 -3.79 -7.85
N SER A 80 8.62 -3.20 -7.53
CA SER A 80 9.66 -3.82 -6.69
C SER A 80 10.21 -2.80 -5.70
N PRO A 81 10.93 -3.24 -4.64
CA PRO A 81 11.77 -2.34 -3.87
C PRO A 81 12.75 -1.58 -4.77
N GLY A 82 13.07 -0.34 -4.41
CA GLY A 82 14.09 0.42 -5.12
C GLY A 82 15.47 -0.24 -4.98
N PHE A 83 16.31 -0.05 -5.98
CA PHE A 83 17.66 -0.61 -5.99
C PHE A 83 18.54 0.06 -4.95
N ILE A 84 19.44 -0.74 -4.35
CA ILE A 84 20.52 -0.26 -3.50
C ILE A 84 21.82 -0.38 -4.30
N ASP A 85 22.34 0.78 -4.72
CA ASP A 85 23.62 0.85 -5.42
C ASP A 85 24.75 0.92 -4.38
N ILE A 86 25.49 -0.16 -4.23
CA ILE A 86 26.56 -0.29 -3.25
C ILE A 86 27.91 0.25 -3.75
N HIS A 87 28.00 0.70 -4.99
CA HIS A 87 29.22 1.22 -5.61
C HIS A 87 28.88 2.45 -6.48
N SER A 88 28.68 3.57 -5.85
CA SER A 88 28.26 4.81 -6.51
C SER A 88 29.29 5.91 -6.33
N HIS A 89 29.66 6.59 -7.43
CA HIS A 89 30.54 7.75 -7.44
C HIS A 89 29.83 9.00 -8.00
N THR A 90 28.56 9.14 -7.72
CA THR A 90 27.70 10.21 -8.25
C THR A 90 27.22 11.19 -7.17
N PRO A 91 28.14 11.88 -6.44
CA PRO A 91 27.77 12.79 -5.37
C PRO A 91 27.24 14.15 -5.89
N THR A 92 26.67 14.20 -7.09
CA THR A 92 26.13 15.41 -7.68
C THR A 92 24.62 15.32 -7.81
N PRO A 93 23.88 16.44 -7.72
CA PRO A 93 22.43 16.44 -7.92
C PRO A 93 22.00 15.81 -9.25
N LEU A 94 22.72 16.10 -10.33
CA LEU A 94 22.44 15.50 -11.64
C LEU A 94 22.65 13.98 -11.65
N GLY A 95 23.74 13.49 -11.04
CA GLY A 95 24.01 12.06 -10.95
C GLY A 95 22.93 11.33 -10.17
N GLN A 96 22.45 11.93 -9.09
CA GLN A 96 21.37 11.36 -8.29
C GLN A 96 20.01 11.38 -9.02
N ASP A 97 19.74 12.42 -9.82
CA ASP A 97 18.52 12.46 -10.65
C ASP A 97 18.50 11.28 -11.64
N TYR A 98 19.63 10.96 -12.25
CA TYR A 98 19.72 9.76 -13.11
C TYR A 98 19.54 8.47 -12.32
N GLN A 99 20.18 8.33 -11.16
CA GLN A 99 20.02 7.14 -10.32
C GLN A 99 18.56 6.91 -9.92
N VAL A 100 17.85 7.96 -9.48
CA VAL A 100 16.43 7.85 -9.14
C VAL A 100 15.59 7.44 -10.34
N ARG A 101 15.87 7.96 -11.53
CA ARG A 101 15.17 7.57 -12.78
C ARG A 101 15.42 6.12 -13.16
N ASP A 102 16.58 5.59 -12.80
CA ASP A 102 16.92 4.16 -12.99
C ASP A 102 16.42 3.26 -11.86
N GLY A 103 15.68 3.84 -10.89
CA GLY A 103 15.06 3.10 -9.79
C GLY A 103 15.97 2.89 -8.58
N VAL A 104 17.11 3.58 -8.50
CA VAL A 104 17.99 3.57 -7.32
C VAL A 104 17.40 4.46 -6.23
N THR A 105 17.11 3.89 -5.07
CA THR A 105 16.57 4.62 -3.90
C THR A 105 17.59 4.77 -2.79
N THR A 106 18.69 4.03 -2.85
CA THR A 106 19.80 4.12 -1.89
C THR A 106 21.12 3.97 -2.65
N ALA A 107 22.01 4.93 -2.51
CA ALA A 107 23.35 4.88 -3.10
C ALA A 107 24.41 5.02 -2.01
N LEU A 108 25.44 4.17 -2.07
CA LEU A 108 26.52 4.13 -1.10
C LEU A 108 27.84 4.51 -1.78
N GLU A 109 28.51 5.54 -1.24
CA GLU A 109 29.87 5.90 -1.61
C GLU A 109 30.84 5.24 -0.62
N LEU A 110 31.36 4.07 -0.99
CA LEU A 110 32.19 3.25 -0.12
C LEU A 110 33.65 3.19 -0.53
N GLU A 111 34.03 3.74 -1.69
CA GLU A 111 35.38 3.63 -2.25
C GLU A 111 36.14 4.97 -2.20
N ALA A 112 35.64 6.00 -2.86
CA ALA A 112 36.27 7.31 -2.87
C ALA A 112 36.13 8.00 -1.50
N GLY A 113 35.04 7.72 -0.82
CA GLY A 113 34.76 8.28 0.51
C GLY A 113 34.41 9.78 0.48
N ALA A 114 34.11 10.30 1.64
CA ALA A 114 33.84 11.72 1.84
C ALA A 114 34.39 12.21 3.16
N PHE A 115 35.11 13.35 3.13
CA PHE A 115 35.62 13.98 4.35
C PHE A 115 35.51 15.52 4.23
N PRO A 116 34.99 16.18 5.24
CA PRO A 116 34.22 15.62 6.35
C PRO A 116 32.84 15.10 5.92
N VAL A 117 32.38 14.01 6.54
CA VAL A 117 31.14 13.30 6.15
C VAL A 117 29.90 14.18 6.26
N ASP A 118 29.87 15.07 7.24
CA ASP A 118 28.75 16.01 7.46
C ASP A 118 28.54 16.99 6.31
N ARG A 119 29.56 17.24 5.49
CA ARG A 119 29.48 18.10 4.31
C ARG A 119 29.01 17.35 3.06
N PHE A 120 29.15 16.05 3.04
CA PHE A 120 28.75 15.25 1.87
C PHE A 120 27.28 15.46 1.48
N GLY A 121 26.38 15.49 2.46
CA GLY A 121 24.96 15.79 2.25
C GLY A 121 24.64 17.24 1.84
N GLN A 122 25.53 18.19 2.04
CA GLN A 122 25.29 19.59 1.71
C GLN A 122 25.36 19.86 0.20
N TYR A 123 26.11 19.07 -0.55
CA TYR A 123 26.18 19.15 -2.00
C TYR A 123 24.88 18.68 -2.68
N LEU A 124 24.01 17.99 -1.94
CA LEU A 124 22.78 17.39 -2.42
C LEU A 124 21.56 18.30 -2.25
N GLN A 125 21.74 19.42 -1.54
CA GLN A 125 20.66 20.36 -1.20
C GLN A 125 20.67 21.63 -2.06
N GLN A 126 21.58 21.73 -3.03
CA GLN A 126 21.71 22.84 -3.95
C GLN A 126 21.12 22.48 -5.32
#